data_d9944b35663a2a3836c2638213f274e1
#
_entry.id   d9944b35663a2a3836c2638213f274e1
#
_cell.length_a   1.000
_cell.length_b   1.000
_cell.length_c   1.000
_cell.angle_alpha   90.00
_cell.angle_beta   90.00
_cell.angle_gamma   90.00
#
_symmetry.space_group_name_H-M   'P 1'
#
loop_
_entity.id
_entity.type
_entity.pdbx_description
1 polymer ?
#
loop_
_entity_poly.entity_id
_entity_poly.type
_entity_poly.pdbx_seq_one_letter_code
_entity_poly.pdbx_strand_id
1 'polypeptide(L)'
;MREMSAGPSRRSFLTRIGAGGLGALAAAPAVAQQTGKKSFWSQEYSAQKGAVKLYMYRKRREAPTRGERPLPVLFLVHGSSLSGRPTFDLNVPGHGDYSLMETFAGYGFDVWTMDFEGYGRSSRTEGNSDIAEGVRDLKAATDVVMRETGQRRLHFFGESSGGLRAGAFAIVYPDRVDRLVLAAFTYTGEVSPTLTDRAKQVEFYRANNRRPRDREMIRSIFTRDKPGTSDPAVGEALADAELPLGDSVPTGTYLDMSANLPVVDPLKVQAPVLLVRGEYDGIATEQDLINFFTKLPNRDRQLIVLPGMSHSVVLGLNRDQLWHVMKGFLQMPQRHDIRQNA
;
A
#
# COMPACT_ATOMS: atom_id res chain seq x y z
N MET A 1 -10.51 55.73 44.54
CA MET A 1 -9.43 55.98 45.51
C MET A 1 -8.21 55.18 45.14
N ARG A 2 -7.14 55.89 44.80
CA ARG A 2 -5.70 55.58 44.72
C ARG A 2 -5.31 54.64 43.63
N GLU A 3 -4.74 55.13 42.58
CA GLU A 3 -3.41 55.75 42.24
C GLU A 3 -2.46 54.65 41.78
N MET A 4 -2.21 54.60 40.53
CA MET A 4 -1.11 55.11 39.67
C MET A 4 0.28 54.94 40.26
N SER A 5 1.15 54.25 39.57
CA SER A 5 2.56 54.67 39.50
C SER A 5 3.24 54.11 38.24
N ALA A 6 3.84 55.02 37.59
CA ALA A 6 4.49 55.09 36.31
C ALA A 6 5.93 54.49 36.31
N GLY A 7 6.46 54.31 35.06
CA GLY A 7 7.78 53.80 34.72
C GLY A 7 8.98 54.64 35.10
N PRO A 8 10.17 54.29 34.57
CA PRO A 8 10.83 55.20 33.63
C PRO A 8 11.59 54.48 32.48
N SER A 9 11.54 54.99 31.27
CA SER A 9 12.40 56.05 30.66
C SER A 9 13.74 55.54 30.07
N ARG A 10 13.75 55.76 28.78
CA ARG A 10 14.92 55.67 27.85
C ARG A 10 16.19 56.32 28.36
N ARG A 11 17.38 55.73 28.00
CA ARG A 11 18.58 56.54 27.71
C ARG A 11 19.38 55.90 26.57
N SER A 12 19.51 56.71 25.55
CA SER A 12 20.41 56.64 24.39
C SER A 12 21.89 56.64 24.84
N PHE A 13 22.72 55.87 24.13
CA PHE A 13 24.14 56.23 24.00
C PHE A 13 24.55 56.13 22.53
N LEU A 14 24.85 57.32 22.02
CA LEU A 14 25.44 57.57 20.72
C LEU A 14 26.98 57.59 20.85
N THR A 15 27.62 57.10 19.79
CA THR A 15 28.89 57.54 19.21
C THR A 15 30.20 56.93 19.70
N ARG A 16 30.84 56.14 18.80
CA ARG A 16 32.17 56.51 18.28
C ARG A 16 32.45 55.74 16.96
N ILE A 17 32.75 56.55 15.97
CA ILE A 17 33.23 56.17 14.64
C ILE A 17 34.67 55.72 14.78
N GLY A 18 35.03 54.58 14.19
CA GLY A 18 36.41 54.16 13.92
C GLY A 18 36.46 53.52 12.54
N ALA A 19 37.07 54.24 11.62
CA ALA A 19 37.34 53.76 10.26
C ALA A 19 38.48 52.74 10.24
N GLY A 20 38.35 51.69 9.47
CA GLY A 20 39.50 50.83 9.18
C GLY A 20 39.12 49.40 8.76
N GLY A 21 39.31 49.07 7.46
CA GLY A 21 39.50 47.68 7.05
C GLY A 21 38.40 47.11 6.17
N LEU A 22 38.45 47.33 4.87
CA LEU A 22 37.82 46.51 3.85
C LEU A 22 38.42 45.11 3.88
N GLY A 23 37.80 44.22 4.62
CA GLY A 23 38.01 42.77 4.52
C GLY A 23 36.96 42.18 3.62
N ALA A 24 37.32 41.78 2.40
CA ALA A 24 36.48 40.99 1.53
C ALA A 24 36.19 39.65 2.17
N LEU A 25 34.99 39.49 2.73
CA LEU A 25 34.47 38.18 3.10
C LEU A 25 34.16 37.41 1.82
N ALA A 26 35.10 36.57 1.40
CA ALA A 26 34.81 35.55 0.39
C ALA A 26 33.72 34.63 0.93
N ALA A 27 32.51 34.74 0.37
CA ALA A 27 31.43 33.77 0.60
C ALA A 27 31.93 32.41 0.11
N ALA A 28 32.20 31.49 1.03
CA ALA A 28 32.43 30.10 0.69
C ALA A 28 31.18 29.59 -0.05
N PRO A 29 31.31 28.89 -1.20
CA PRO A 29 30.17 28.29 -1.86
C PRO A 29 29.54 27.31 -0.88
N ALA A 30 28.23 27.47 -0.63
CA ALA A 30 27.42 26.47 0.05
C ALA A 30 27.50 25.19 -0.78
N VAL A 31 28.26 24.22 -0.30
CA VAL A 31 28.23 22.87 -0.85
C VAL A 31 26.84 22.35 -0.56
N ALA A 32 25.97 22.43 -1.59
CA ALA A 32 24.72 21.71 -1.58
C ALA A 32 25.09 20.24 -1.36
N GLN A 33 24.81 19.72 -0.17
CA GLN A 33 24.80 18.29 0.07
C GLN A 33 23.80 17.70 -0.90
N GLN A 34 24.29 17.16 -2.01
CA GLN A 34 23.54 16.20 -2.80
C GLN A 34 23.26 15.04 -1.84
N THR A 35 22.04 15.02 -1.31
CA THR A 35 21.49 13.84 -0.64
C THR A 35 21.44 12.76 -1.71
N GLY A 36 22.51 11.96 -1.80
CA GLY A 36 22.58 10.86 -2.76
C GLY A 36 21.34 10.01 -2.60
N LYS A 37 20.55 9.88 -3.68
CA LYS A 37 19.36 9.03 -3.72
C LYS A 37 19.81 7.65 -3.27
N LYS A 38 19.28 7.15 -2.15
CA LYS A 38 19.61 5.82 -1.63
C LYS A 38 19.35 4.82 -2.73
N SER A 39 20.36 4.12 -3.21
CA SER A 39 20.17 3.06 -4.19
C SER A 39 19.61 1.84 -3.47
N PHE A 40 18.54 1.28 -4.01
CA PHE A 40 17.96 0.01 -3.57
C PHE A 40 18.29 -1.06 -4.60
N TRP A 41 18.61 -2.25 -4.13
CA TRP A 41 18.72 -3.41 -4.98
C TRP A 41 17.33 -3.91 -5.37
N SER A 42 17.18 -4.35 -6.62
CA SER A 42 15.93 -4.93 -7.10
C SER A 42 16.18 -6.00 -8.15
N GLN A 43 15.25 -6.95 -8.26
CA GLN A 43 15.32 -8.04 -9.23
C GLN A 43 13.92 -8.49 -9.65
N GLU A 44 13.78 -8.85 -10.91
CA GLU A 44 12.57 -9.46 -11.47
C GLU A 44 12.64 -10.97 -11.36
N TYR A 45 11.48 -11.59 -11.08
CA TYR A 45 11.29 -13.01 -10.99
C TYR A 45 10.04 -13.43 -11.76
N SER A 46 9.83 -14.72 -11.88
CA SER A 46 8.57 -15.26 -12.36
C SER A 46 8.15 -16.48 -11.55
N ALA A 47 6.85 -16.60 -11.30
CA ALA A 47 6.24 -17.84 -10.83
C ALA A 47 5.51 -18.52 -11.97
N GLN A 48 5.41 -19.85 -11.91
CA GLN A 48 4.72 -20.66 -12.91
C GLN A 48 3.48 -21.31 -12.28
N LYS A 49 2.32 -21.08 -12.89
CA LYS A 49 1.04 -21.72 -12.54
C LYS A 49 0.50 -22.46 -13.78
N GLY A 50 0.81 -23.73 -13.93
CA GLY A 50 0.55 -24.46 -15.18
C GLY A 50 1.22 -23.76 -16.37
N ALA A 51 0.46 -23.36 -17.39
CA ALA A 51 0.95 -22.62 -18.55
C ALA A 51 1.10 -21.10 -18.30
N VAL A 52 0.58 -20.59 -17.16
CA VAL A 52 0.57 -19.16 -16.85
C VAL A 52 1.88 -18.76 -16.19
N LYS A 53 2.59 -17.79 -16.77
CA LYS A 53 3.76 -17.15 -16.18
C LYS A 53 3.31 -15.87 -15.46
N LEU A 54 3.60 -15.79 -14.17
CA LEU A 54 3.29 -14.63 -13.32
C LEU A 54 4.55 -13.80 -13.12
N TYR A 55 4.48 -12.52 -13.45
CA TYR A 55 5.57 -11.58 -13.21
C TYR A 55 5.65 -11.25 -11.73
N MET A 56 6.89 -11.19 -11.20
CA MET A 56 7.17 -10.82 -9.82
C MET A 56 8.33 -9.84 -9.75
N TYR A 57 8.31 -8.97 -8.75
CA TYR A 57 9.35 -7.99 -8.52
C TYR A 57 9.72 -7.93 -7.04
N ARG A 58 11.03 -7.87 -6.77
CA ARG A 58 11.63 -7.83 -5.43
C ARG A 58 12.45 -6.59 -5.25
N LYS A 59 12.39 -5.97 -4.09
CA LYS A 59 13.21 -4.82 -3.73
C LYS A 59 13.71 -4.95 -2.29
N ARG A 60 14.99 -4.63 -2.09
CA ARG A 60 15.68 -4.63 -0.80
C ARG A 60 16.61 -3.44 -0.71
N ARG A 61 17.08 -3.15 0.51
CA ARG A 61 18.12 -2.14 0.70
C ARG A 61 19.42 -2.54 -0.03
N GLU A 62 19.82 -3.80 0.09
CA GLU A 62 21.04 -4.35 -0.50
C GLU A 62 20.76 -5.72 -1.14
N ALA A 63 21.61 -6.16 -2.06
CA ALA A 63 21.52 -7.49 -2.65
C ALA A 63 21.62 -8.58 -1.58
N PRO A 64 20.87 -9.71 -1.74
CA PRO A 64 21.00 -10.84 -0.83
C PRO A 64 22.41 -11.43 -0.90
N THR A 65 22.98 -11.77 0.25
CA THR A 65 24.29 -12.41 0.35
C THR A 65 24.17 -13.82 0.93
N ARG A 66 25.07 -14.71 0.52
CA ARG A 66 25.07 -16.10 0.98
C ARG A 66 25.30 -16.17 2.50
N GLY A 67 24.38 -16.81 3.22
CA GLY A 67 24.51 -17.03 4.68
C GLY A 67 24.05 -15.83 5.51
N GLU A 68 23.48 -14.80 4.91
CA GLU A 68 22.89 -13.69 5.68
C GLU A 68 21.69 -14.15 6.50
N ARG A 69 21.41 -13.44 7.60
CA ARG A 69 20.16 -13.65 8.34
C ARG A 69 18.99 -13.24 7.46
N PRO A 70 18.00 -14.12 7.23
CA PRO A 70 16.84 -13.78 6.41
C PRO A 70 16.09 -12.56 6.97
N LEU A 71 15.75 -11.62 6.09
CA LEU A 71 14.90 -10.48 6.43
C LEU A 71 13.42 -10.91 6.49
N PRO A 72 12.58 -10.23 7.29
CA PRO A 72 11.15 -10.43 7.22
C PRO A 72 10.64 -10.06 5.82
N VAL A 73 9.82 -10.92 5.24
CA VAL A 73 9.26 -10.70 3.91
C VAL A 73 7.94 -9.96 4.01
N LEU A 74 7.79 -8.89 3.21
CA LEU A 74 6.52 -8.19 2.98
C LEU A 74 6.07 -8.41 1.53
N PHE A 75 4.95 -9.10 1.35
CA PHE A 75 4.34 -9.34 0.04
C PHE A 75 3.18 -8.38 -0.21
N LEU A 76 3.28 -7.58 -1.27
CA LEU A 76 2.31 -6.54 -1.63
C LEU A 76 1.37 -7.05 -2.72
N VAL A 77 0.05 -6.94 -2.49
CA VAL A 77 -1.02 -7.53 -3.31
C VAL A 77 -1.89 -6.41 -3.88
N HIS A 78 -1.83 -6.20 -5.19
CA HIS A 78 -2.50 -5.10 -5.88
C HIS A 78 -4.01 -5.32 -6.07
N GLY A 79 -4.73 -4.21 -6.27
CA GLY A 79 -6.18 -4.17 -6.52
C GLY A 79 -6.59 -4.46 -7.97
N SER A 80 -7.87 -4.14 -8.29
CA SER A 80 -8.53 -4.54 -9.54
C SER A 80 -8.07 -3.78 -10.79
N SER A 81 -7.65 -2.53 -10.65
CA SER A 81 -7.51 -1.62 -11.79
C SER A 81 -6.07 -1.44 -12.27
N LEU A 82 -5.11 -1.89 -11.47
CA LEU A 82 -3.69 -1.58 -11.59
C LEU A 82 -2.86 -2.85 -11.43
N SER A 83 -1.58 -2.80 -11.81
CA SER A 83 -0.61 -3.87 -11.63
C SER A 83 0.31 -3.62 -10.43
N GLY A 84 1.07 -4.63 -10.03
CA GLY A 84 1.81 -4.60 -8.76
C GLY A 84 2.92 -3.55 -8.71
N ARG A 85 3.86 -3.61 -9.63
CA ARG A 85 5.02 -2.71 -9.60
C ARG A 85 4.63 -1.24 -9.78
N PRO A 86 3.82 -0.82 -10.75
CA PRO A 86 3.38 0.57 -10.87
C PRO A 86 2.67 1.09 -9.62
N THR A 87 1.85 0.27 -8.94
CA THR A 87 1.15 0.68 -7.73
C THR A 87 2.09 0.88 -6.54
N PHE A 88 3.04 -0.05 -6.34
CA PHE A 88 3.83 -0.10 -5.10
C PHE A 88 5.25 0.44 -5.22
N ASP A 89 5.72 0.71 -6.43
CA ASP A 89 7.05 1.25 -6.71
C ASP A 89 6.98 2.44 -7.67
N LEU A 90 5.95 3.30 -7.51
CA LEU A 90 5.72 4.45 -8.37
C LEU A 90 6.80 5.51 -8.15
N ASN A 91 7.32 6.05 -9.24
CA ASN A 91 8.15 7.24 -9.23
C ASN A 91 7.32 8.43 -9.76
N VAL A 92 7.19 9.48 -8.96
CA VAL A 92 6.52 10.74 -9.33
C VAL A 92 7.57 11.85 -9.26
N PRO A 93 8.23 12.19 -10.37
CA PRO A 93 9.35 13.12 -10.39
C PRO A 93 8.98 14.48 -9.80
N GLY A 94 9.77 14.96 -8.83
CA GLY A 94 9.55 16.26 -8.19
C GLY A 94 8.46 16.29 -7.09
N HIS A 95 7.75 15.18 -6.82
CA HIS A 95 6.62 15.15 -5.89
C HIS A 95 6.87 14.29 -4.64
N GLY A 96 8.11 13.95 -4.34
CA GLY A 96 8.50 13.18 -3.16
C GLY A 96 8.45 11.66 -3.37
N ASP A 97 8.56 10.91 -2.28
CA ASP A 97 8.65 9.45 -2.31
C ASP A 97 7.25 8.83 -2.33
N TYR A 98 6.97 8.04 -3.38
CA TYR A 98 5.72 7.28 -3.54
C TYR A 98 5.95 5.77 -3.54
N SER A 99 7.20 5.30 -3.48
CA SER A 99 7.50 3.88 -3.46
C SER A 99 7.30 3.29 -2.06
N LEU A 100 6.20 2.56 -1.89
CA LEU A 100 5.97 1.71 -0.73
C LEU A 100 7.08 0.65 -0.60
N MET A 101 7.56 0.12 -1.74
CA MET A 101 8.62 -0.88 -1.77
C MET A 101 9.96 -0.33 -1.24
N GLU A 102 10.37 0.87 -1.65
CA GLU A 102 11.61 1.50 -1.15
C GLU A 102 11.49 1.85 0.34
N THR A 103 10.34 2.36 0.75
CA THR A 103 10.07 2.70 2.14
C THR A 103 10.24 1.49 3.06
N PHE A 104 9.60 0.37 2.73
CA PHE A 104 9.67 -0.84 3.57
C PHE A 104 11.00 -1.58 3.42
N ALA A 105 11.62 -1.57 2.25
CA ALA A 105 13.01 -2.02 2.10
C ALA A 105 13.96 -1.20 2.98
N GLY A 106 13.73 0.11 3.08
CA GLY A 106 14.43 1.00 4.01
C GLY A 106 14.22 0.66 5.49
N TYR A 107 13.07 0.10 5.85
CA TYR A 107 12.76 -0.40 7.20
C TYR A 107 13.33 -1.80 7.48
N GLY A 108 14.03 -2.42 6.53
CA GLY A 108 14.67 -3.72 6.69
C GLY A 108 13.82 -4.91 6.27
N PHE A 109 12.77 -4.70 5.47
CA PHE A 109 12.01 -5.78 4.87
C PHE A 109 12.60 -6.21 3.52
N ASP A 110 12.35 -7.47 3.18
CA ASP A 110 12.49 -8.03 1.85
C ASP A 110 11.13 -7.90 1.16
N VAL A 111 10.99 -6.91 0.27
CA VAL A 111 9.69 -6.49 -0.26
C VAL A 111 9.45 -7.10 -1.63
N TRP A 112 8.30 -7.77 -1.79
CA TRP A 112 7.88 -8.44 -3.00
C TRP A 112 6.53 -7.95 -3.47
N THR A 113 6.33 -7.96 -4.78
CA THR A 113 5.02 -7.83 -5.41
C THR A 113 4.93 -8.70 -6.63
N MET A 114 3.73 -8.87 -7.18
CA MET A 114 3.48 -9.60 -8.40
C MET A 114 2.41 -8.90 -9.24
N ASP A 115 2.34 -9.25 -10.51
CA ASP A 115 1.17 -9.02 -11.33
C ASP A 115 0.35 -10.32 -11.37
N PHE A 116 -0.94 -10.25 -11.05
CA PHE A 116 -1.85 -11.39 -11.20
C PHE A 116 -2.03 -11.75 -12.68
N GLU A 117 -2.52 -12.97 -12.93
CA GLU A 117 -2.91 -13.39 -14.28
C GLU A 117 -3.79 -12.35 -14.96
N GLY A 118 -3.46 -11.99 -16.20
CA GLY A 118 -4.17 -10.98 -16.98
C GLY A 118 -3.78 -9.54 -16.70
N TYR A 119 -2.94 -9.26 -15.70
CA TYR A 119 -2.45 -7.92 -15.35
C TYR A 119 -1.00 -7.71 -15.75
N GLY A 120 -0.63 -6.47 -15.98
CA GLY A 120 0.73 -6.02 -16.12
C GLY A 120 1.56 -6.87 -17.10
N ARG A 121 2.64 -7.46 -16.59
CA ARG A 121 3.60 -8.29 -17.34
C ARG A 121 3.35 -9.80 -17.20
N SER A 122 2.29 -10.20 -16.47
CA SER A 122 1.86 -11.59 -16.38
C SER A 122 1.14 -12.06 -17.63
N SER A 123 1.10 -13.39 -17.85
CA SER A 123 0.38 -14.00 -18.96
C SER A 123 -1.07 -13.54 -18.98
N ARG A 124 -1.59 -13.25 -20.17
CA ARG A 124 -3.01 -13.03 -20.43
C ARG A 124 -3.62 -14.32 -20.94
N THR A 125 -4.77 -14.66 -20.38
CA THR A 125 -5.56 -15.82 -20.76
C THR A 125 -6.99 -15.40 -21.04
N GLU A 126 -7.85 -16.34 -21.38
CA GLU A 126 -9.30 -16.14 -21.50
C GLU A 126 -10.00 -16.10 -20.14
N GLY A 127 -9.28 -16.27 -19.03
CA GLY A 127 -9.83 -16.14 -17.68
C GLY A 127 -10.05 -14.67 -17.29
N ASN A 128 -10.89 -14.47 -16.28
CA ASN A 128 -11.23 -13.14 -15.77
C ASN A 128 -10.50 -12.75 -14.48
N SER A 129 -9.57 -13.60 -13.97
CA SER A 129 -8.74 -13.35 -12.78
C SER A 129 -9.56 -12.91 -11.55
N ASP A 130 -10.51 -13.73 -11.15
CA ASP A 130 -11.31 -13.54 -9.95
C ASP A 130 -10.49 -13.67 -8.65
N ILE A 131 -11.14 -13.57 -7.49
CA ILE A 131 -10.45 -13.69 -6.20
C ILE A 131 -9.89 -15.09 -5.99
N ALA A 132 -10.61 -16.13 -6.40
CA ALA A 132 -10.16 -17.52 -6.25
C ALA A 132 -8.95 -17.83 -7.15
N GLU A 133 -8.92 -17.29 -8.38
CA GLU A 133 -7.74 -17.37 -9.25
C GLU A 133 -6.55 -16.65 -8.63
N GLY A 134 -6.78 -15.46 -8.03
CA GLY A 134 -5.75 -14.72 -7.32
C GLY A 134 -5.14 -15.50 -6.15
N VAL A 135 -5.90 -16.35 -5.46
CA VAL A 135 -5.37 -17.26 -4.41
C VAL A 135 -4.41 -18.29 -5.03
N ARG A 136 -4.73 -18.84 -6.21
CA ARG A 136 -3.85 -19.77 -6.93
C ARG A 136 -2.57 -19.09 -7.41
N ASP A 137 -2.67 -17.85 -7.89
CA ASP A 137 -1.53 -17.02 -8.26
C ASP A 137 -0.60 -16.76 -7.07
N LEU A 138 -1.16 -16.34 -5.92
CA LEU A 138 -0.41 -16.13 -4.69
C LEU A 138 0.27 -17.42 -4.19
N LYS A 139 -0.38 -18.57 -4.37
CA LYS A 139 0.25 -19.86 -4.04
C LYS A 139 1.54 -20.08 -4.86
N ALA A 140 1.46 -19.91 -6.18
CA ALA A 140 2.61 -20.04 -7.06
C ALA A 140 3.71 -19.01 -6.75
N ALA A 141 3.34 -17.75 -6.54
CA ALA A 141 4.27 -16.69 -6.20
C ALA A 141 4.97 -16.92 -4.86
N THR A 142 4.23 -17.32 -3.82
CA THR A 142 4.81 -17.58 -2.50
C THR A 142 5.75 -18.79 -2.50
N ASP A 143 5.56 -19.79 -3.37
CA ASP A 143 6.52 -20.88 -3.53
C ASP A 143 7.89 -20.37 -4.03
N VAL A 144 7.89 -19.37 -4.93
CA VAL A 144 9.11 -18.70 -5.38
C VAL A 144 9.75 -17.92 -4.22
N VAL A 145 8.98 -17.11 -3.52
CA VAL A 145 9.50 -16.31 -2.39
C VAL A 145 10.10 -17.18 -1.30
N MET A 146 9.42 -18.26 -0.93
CA MET A 146 9.91 -19.20 0.10
C MET A 146 11.22 -19.87 -0.32
N ARG A 147 11.37 -20.24 -1.60
CA ARG A 147 12.62 -20.80 -2.14
C ARG A 147 13.76 -19.78 -2.13
N GLU A 148 13.49 -18.54 -2.54
CA GLU A 148 14.50 -17.47 -2.65
C GLU A 148 14.93 -16.90 -1.30
N THR A 149 14.07 -16.93 -0.29
CA THR A 149 14.30 -16.26 1.01
C THR A 149 14.49 -17.23 2.17
N GLY A 150 14.06 -18.48 2.02
CA GLY A 150 14.00 -19.45 3.12
C GLY A 150 12.89 -19.18 4.15
N GLN A 151 12.13 -18.09 3.99
CA GLN A 151 11.05 -17.72 4.89
C GLN A 151 9.79 -18.55 4.60
N ARG A 152 9.22 -19.20 5.62
CA ARG A 152 8.00 -19.99 5.47
C ARG A 152 6.72 -19.20 5.69
N ARG A 153 6.79 -18.15 6.51
CA ARG A 153 5.67 -17.25 6.81
C ARG A 153 6.03 -15.85 6.36
N LEU A 154 5.10 -15.20 5.69
CA LEU A 154 5.27 -13.89 5.07
C LEU A 154 4.25 -12.92 5.65
N HIS A 155 4.62 -11.66 5.76
CA HIS A 155 3.66 -10.59 5.97
C HIS A 155 3.00 -10.24 4.63
N PHE A 156 1.70 -10.00 4.65
CA PHE A 156 0.95 -9.58 3.48
C PHE A 156 0.34 -8.20 3.69
N PHE A 157 0.38 -7.41 2.64
CA PHE A 157 -0.39 -6.19 2.49
C PHE A 157 -1.24 -6.31 1.24
N GLY A 158 -2.56 -6.13 1.36
CA GLY A 158 -3.46 -6.11 0.21
C GLY A 158 -4.31 -4.85 0.22
N GLU A 159 -4.35 -4.15 -0.94
CA GLU A 159 -5.18 -2.97 -1.14
C GLU A 159 -6.41 -3.30 -1.98
N SER A 160 -7.59 -2.86 -1.55
CA SER A 160 -8.85 -3.04 -2.30
C SER A 160 -9.14 -4.53 -2.54
N SER A 161 -9.39 -4.97 -3.78
CA SER A 161 -9.52 -6.39 -4.12
C SER A 161 -8.25 -7.20 -3.85
N GLY A 162 -7.08 -6.57 -3.76
CA GLY A 162 -5.87 -7.20 -3.27
C GLY A 162 -6.00 -7.63 -1.81
N GLY A 163 -6.73 -6.87 -0.99
CA GLY A 163 -7.10 -7.27 0.36
C GLY A 163 -8.00 -8.50 0.38
N LEU A 164 -8.96 -8.60 -0.56
CA LEU A 164 -9.79 -9.81 -0.70
C LEU A 164 -8.95 -11.04 -1.09
N ARG A 165 -8.02 -10.89 -2.05
CA ARG A 165 -7.12 -11.96 -2.46
C ARG A 165 -6.20 -12.40 -1.32
N ALA A 166 -5.60 -11.46 -0.59
CA ALA A 166 -4.73 -11.74 0.56
C ALA A 166 -5.51 -12.39 1.72
N GLY A 167 -6.72 -11.91 2.01
CA GLY A 167 -7.61 -12.47 3.03
C GLY A 167 -8.06 -13.89 2.67
N ALA A 168 -8.48 -14.13 1.44
CA ALA A 168 -8.85 -15.47 0.96
C ALA A 168 -7.63 -16.41 0.96
N PHE A 169 -6.44 -15.92 0.57
CA PHE A 169 -5.20 -16.68 0.66
C PHE A 169 -4.86 -17.09 2.10
N ALA A 170 -5.05 -16.18 3.06
CA ALA A 170 -4.79 -16.45 4.48
C ALA A 170 -5.72 -17.53 5.07
N ILE A 171 -6.93 -17.70 4.51
CA ILE A 171 -7.85 -18.79 4.88
C ILE A 171 -7.36 -20.14 4.34
N VAL A 172 -6.90 -20.15 3.06
CA VAL A 172 -6.50 -21.40 2.38
C VAL A 172 -5.11 -21.87 2.79
N TYR A 173 -4.20 -20.94 3.08
CA TYR A 173 -2.79 -21.21 3.44
C TYR A 173 -2.37 -20.47 4.72
N PRO A 174 -3.01 -20.74 5.87
CA PRO A 174 -2.78 -19.99 7.12
C PRO A 174 -1.34 -20.11 7.64
N ASP A 175 -0.66 -21.21 7.37
CA ASP A 175 0.74 -21.46 7.72
C ASP A 175 1.76 -20.66 6.91
N ARG A 176 1.32 -19.98 5.84
CA ARG A 176 2.17 -19.08 5.04
C ARG A 176 2.04 -17.62 5.44
N VAL A 177 1.06 -17.27 6.27
CA VAL A 177 0.77 -15.89 6.64
C VAL A 177 1.22 -15.61 8.07
N ASP A 178 2.11 -14.63 8.23
CA ASP A 178 2.55 -14.17 9.54
C ASP A 178 1.64 -13.06 10.06
N ARG A 179 1.56 -11.92 9.36
CA ARG A 179 0.66 -10.81 9.65
C ARG A 179 -0.02 -10.36 8.36
N LEU A 180 -1.26 -9.91 8.47
CA LEU A 180 -2.11 -9.54 7.35
C LEU A 180 -2.60 -8.09 7.50
N VAL A 181 -2.23 -7.24 6.55
CA VAL A 181 -2.73 -5.86 6.43
C VAL A 181 -3.74 -5.81 5.29
N LEU A 182 -4.99 -5.47 5.60
CA LEU A 182 -6.08 -5.32 4.65
C LEU A 182 -6.44 -3.83 4.57
N ALA A 183 -5.96 -3.16 3.52
CA ALA A 183 -6.16 -1.73 3.30
C ALA A 183 -7.24 -1.49 2.26
N ALA A 184 -8.13 -0.52 2.51
CA ALA A 184 -9.25 -0.20 1.62
C ALA A 184 -10.07 -1.46 1.25
N PHE A 185 -10.15 -2.39 2.19
CA PHE A 185 -10.78 -3.71 2.08
C PHE A 185 -12.29 -3.58 2.28
N THR A 186 -13.06 -4.41 1.59
CA THR A 186 -14.52 -4.52 1.82
C THR A 186 -14.87 -5.93 2.26
N TYR A 187 -15.85 -6.08 3.14
CA TYR A 187 -16.34 -7.37 3.64
C TYR A 187 -17.60 -7.82 2.88
N THR A 188 -18.71 -7.17 3.14
CA THR A 188 -20.00 -7.44 2.46
C THR A 188 -20.30 -6.41 1.36
N GLY A 189 -19.62 -5.25 1.40
CA GLY A 189 -19.90 -4.14 0.52
C GLY A 189 -21.16 -3.35 0.89
N GLU A 190 -21.73 -3.62 2.06
CA GLU A 190 -22.95 -2.96 2.51
C GLU A 190 -22.77 -1.44 2.58
N VAL A 191 -23.76 -0.70 2.09
CA VAL A 191 -23.83 0.76 1.98
C VAL A 191 -22.62 1.41 1.26
N SER A 192 -21.89 0.65 0.45
CA SER A 192 -20.82 1.16 -0.40
C SER A 192 -21.38 1.88 -1.63
N PRO A 193 -21.19 3.21 -1.78
CA PRO A 193 -21.73 3.90 -2.96
C PRO A 193 -21.07 3.44 -4.25
N THR A 194 -19.76 3.20 -4.25
CA THR A 194 -19.02 2.73 -5.43
C THR A 194 -19.44 1.32 -5.83
N LEU A 195 -19.68 0.39 -4.90
CA LEU A 195 -20.10 -0.97 -5.23
C LEU A 195 -21.55 -0.99 -5.69
N THR A 196 -22.42 -0.13 -5.16
CA THR A 196 -23.78 0.06 -5.63
C THR A 196 -23.79 0.49 -7.10
N ASP A 197 -22.92 1.41 -7.50
CA ASP A 197 -22.81 1.82 -8.90
C ASP A 197 -22.22 0.72 -9.79
N ARG A 198 -21.21 0.00 -9.32
CA ARG A 198 -20.61 -1.14 -10.03
C ARG A 198 -21.59 -2.29 -10.24
N ALA A 199 -22.50 -2.52 -9.30
CA ALA A 199 -23.51 -3.56 -9.39
C ALA A 199 -24.43 -3.39 -10.62
N LYS A 200 -24.60 -2.17 -11.14
CA LYS A 200 -25.31 -1.88 -12.40
C LYS A 200 -24.63 -2.48 -13.63
N GLN A 201 -23.36 -2.87 -13.52
CA GLN A 201 -22.56 -3.45 -14.62
C GLN A 201 -22.30 -4.95 -14.44
N VAL A 202 -22.97 -5.64 -13.53
CA VAL A 202 -22.73 -7.07 -13.23
C VAL A 202 -22.84 -7.94 -14.47
N GLU A 203 -23.87 -7.71 -15.32
CA GLU A 203 -24.06 -8.48 -16.55
C GLU A 203 -22.91 -8.27 -17.56
N PHE A 204 -22.36 -7.06 -17.64
CA PHE A 204 -21.15 -6.81 -18.43
C PHE A 204 -19.96 -7.60 -17.88
N TYR A 205 -19.75 -7.63 -16.56
CA TYR A 205 -18.64 -8.38 -15.93
C TYR A 205 -18.78 -9.89 -16.08
N ARG A 206 -20.03 -10.41 -16.17
CA ARG A 206 -20.29 -11.82 -16.46
C ARG A 206 -20.02 -12.20 -17.91
N ALA A 207 -20.38 -11.31 -18.83
CA ALA A 207 -20.27 -11.55 -20.27
C ALA A 207 -18.86 -11.31 -20.82
N ASN A 208 -18.00 -10.56 -20.10
CA ASN A 208 -16.70 -10.15 -20.59
C ASN A 208 -15.60 -10.48 -19.55
N ASN A 209 -14.54 -11.12 -20.00
CA ASN A 209 -13.38 -11.43 -19.15
C ASN A 209 -12.47 -10.22 -18.91
N ARG A 210 -12.64 -9.14 -19.67
CA ARG A 210 -11.85 -7.90 -19.56
C ARG A 210 -12.73 -6.66 -19.70
N ARG A 211 -12.30 -5.57 -19.08
CA ARG A 211 -12.87 -4.22 -19.25
C ARG A 211 -11.78 -3.24 -19.73
N PRO A 212 -12.14 -2.23 -20.54
CA PRO A 212 -11.21 -1.20 -20.96
C PRO A 212 -10.69 -0.37 -19.77
N ARG A 213 -9.48 0.16 -19.95
CA ARG A 213 -8.80 1.06 -19.03
C ARG A 213 -8.05 2.11 -19.84
N ASP A 214 -8.31 3.37 -19.56
CA ASP A 214 -7.65 4.51 -20.15
C ASP A 214 -7.09 5.47 -19.08
N ARG A 215 -6.47 6.54 -19.51
CA ARG A 215 -5.88 7.57 -18.64
C ARG A 215 -6.93 8.25 -17.76
N GLU A 216 -8.10 8.53 -18.30
CA GLU A 216 -9.18 9.18 -17.57
C GLU A 216 -9.68 8.27 -16.43
N MET A 217 -9.88 6.99 -16.71
CA MET A 217 -10.25 6.01 -15.67
C MET A 217 -9.18 5.94 -14.58
N ILE A 218 -7.89 5.93 -14.93
CA ILE A 218 -6.81 5.91 -13.93
C ILE A 218 -6.83 7.18 -13.06
N ARG A 219 -6.98 8.37 -13.67
CA ARG A 219 -7.14 9.63 -12.92
C ARG A 219 -8.34 9.61 -11.98
N SER A 220 -9.47 9.05 -12.43
CA SER A 220 -10.71 9.00 -11.66
C SER A 220 -10.58 8.21 -10.35
N ILE A 221 -9.62 7.29 -10.26
CA ILE A 221 -9.33 6.54 -9.02
C ILE A 221 -8.98 7.49 -7.87
N PHE A 222 -8.30 8.59 -8.17
CA PHE A 222 -7.79 9.56 -7.18
C PHE A 222 -8.75 10.70 -6.85
N THR A 223 -9.82 10.85 -7.63
CA THR A 223 -10.77 11.96 -7.48
C THR A 223 -12.19 11.52 -7.15
N ARG A 224 -12.53 10.27 -7.44
CA ARG A 224 -13.87 9.69 -7.31
C ARG A 224 -14.48 9.88 -5.92
N ASP A 225 -13.73 9.52 -4.88
CA ASP A 225 -14.27 9.50 -3.52
C ASP A 225 -14.16 10.89 -2.85
N LYS A 226 -12.99 11.54 -2.96
CA LYS A 226 -12.74 12.88 -2.44
C LYS A 226 -11.62 13.56 -3.23
N PRO A 227 -11.91 14.54 -4.10
CA PRO A 227 -10.88 15.35 -4.74
C PRO A 227 -9.96 16.02 -3.71
N GLY A 228 -8.66 16.13 -4.05
CA GLY A 228 -7.66 16.78 -3.21
C GLY A 228 -7.01 15.87 -2.15
N THR A 229 -7.35 14.58 -2.10
CA THR A 229 -6.68 13.59 -1.23
C THR A 229 -5.43 12.97 -1.86
N SER A 230 -5.19 13.22 -3.14
CA SER A 230 -4.00 12.80 -3.90
C SER A 230 -3.47 13.94 -4.74
N ASP A 231 -2.16 13.95 -5.00
CA ASP A 231 -1.54 14.89 -5.93
C ASP A 231 -1.96 14.53 -7.36
N PRO A 232 -2.41 15.49 -8.19
CA PRO A 232 -2.77 15.24 -9.59
C PRO A 232 -1.66 14.56 -10.40
N ALA A 233 -0.38 14.86 -10.12
CA ALA A 233 0.77 14.25 -10.79
C ALA A 233 0.85 12.73 -10.59
N VAL A 234 0.28 12.20 -9.50
CA VAL A 234 0.23 10.77 -9.23
C VAL A 234 -0.61 10.02 -10.26
N GLY A 235 -1.79 10.55 -10.59
CA GLY A 235 -2.66 9.96 -11.60
C GLY A 235 -2.00 9.90 -12.98
N GLU A 236 -1.24 10.94 -13.33
CA GLU A 236 -0.47 11.00 -14.58
C GLU A 236 0.68 9.99 -14.58
N ALA A 237 1.53 10.02 -13.55
CA ALA A 237 2.68 9.12 -13.44
C ALA A 237 2.23 7.64 -13.43
N LEU A 238 1.11 7.36 -12.76
CA LEU A 238 0.56 6.00 -12.74
C LEU A 238 0.01 5.58 -14.11
N ALA A 239 -0.68 6.49 -14.82
CA ALA A 239 -1.16 6.22 -16.17
C ALA A 239 0.02 5.99 -17.14
N ASP A 240 1.10 6.76 -17.03
CA ASP A 240 2.31 6.59 -17.83
C ASP A 240 3.00 5.23 -17.55
N ALA A 241 2.93 4.74 -16.31
CA ALA A 241 3.49 3.45 -15.92
C ALA A 241 2.61 2.26 -16.33
N GLU A 242 1.28 2.42 -16.32
CA GLU A 242 0.31 1.33 -16.52
C GLU A 242 -0.12 1.12 -17.98
N LEU A 243 -0.33 2.20 -18.74
CA LEU A 243 -0.86 2.08 -20.11
C LEU A 243 0.07 1.35 -21.08
N PRO A 244 1.41 1.46 -20.99
CA PRO A 244 2.30 0.60 -21.78
C PRO A 244 2.16 -0.89 -21.51
N LEU A 245 1.61 -1.28 -20.34
CA LEU A 245 1.35 -2.65 -19.96
C LEU A 245 -0.01 -3.17 -20.46
N GLY A 246 -0.85 -2.29 -20.99
CA GLY A 246 -2.12 -2.63 -21.63
C GLY A 246 -3.27 -1.69 -21.27
N ASP A 247 -4.26 -1.69 -22.14
CA ASP A 247 -5.44 -0.83 -22.15
C ASP A 247 -6.69 -1.48 -21.53
N SER A 248 -6.54 -2.60 -20.90
CA SER A 248 -7.66 -3.34 -20.29
C SER A 248 -7.19 -4.15 -19.08
N VAL A 249 -8.12 -4.47 -18.19
CA VAL A 249 -7.91 -5.28 -16.98
C VAL A 249 -8.98 -6.38 -16.87
N PRO A 250 -8.68 -7.50 -16.20
CA PRO A 250 -9.66 -8.57 -15.94
C PRO A 250 -10.88 -8.07 -15.15
N THR A 251 -12.03 -8.71 -15.38
CA THR A 251 -13.31 -8.33 -14.74
C THR A 251 -13.65 -9.11 -13.49
N GLY A 252 -12.96 -10.23 -13.21
CA GLY A 252 -13.34 -11.15 -12.15
C GLY A 252 -13.44 -10.53 -10.77
N THR A 253 -12.48 -9.69 -10.39
CA THR A 253 -12.56 -8.98 -9.09
C THR A 253 -13.68 -7.95 -9.03
N TYR A 254 -14.04 -7.33 -10.16
CA TYR A 254 -15.20 -6.44 -10.22
C TYR A 254 -16.50 -7.21 -10.04
N LEU A 255 -16.59 -8.40 -10.69
CA LEU A 255 -17.73 -9.28 -10.53
C LEU A 255 -17.87 -9.75 -9.08
N ASP A 256 -16.78 -10.23 -8.47
CA ASP A 256 -16.79 -10.70 -7.09
C ASP A 256 -17.22 -9.60 -6.11
N MET A 257 -16.65 -8.39 -6.26
CA MET A 257 -17.00 -7.26 -5.38
C MET A 257 -18.42 -6.72 -5.60
N SER A 258 -19.03 -6.96 -6.77
CA SER A 258 -20.35 -6.44 -7.09
C SER A 258 -21.49 -7.47 -6.92
N ALA A 259 -21.18 -8.78 -6.88
CA ALA A 259 -22.18 -9.83 -6.85
C ALA A 259 -21.92 -10.99 -5.89
N ASN A 260 -20.68 -11.20 -5.44
CA ASN A 260 -20.28 -12.43 -4.74
C ASN A 260 -19.76 -12.19 -3.30
N LEU A 261 -19.84 -10.96 -2.77
CA LEU A 261 -19.42 -10.69 -1.39
C LEU A 261 -20.39 -11.36 -0.39
N PRO A 262 -19.90 -11.82 0.77
CA PRO A 262 -18.50 -11.81 1.21
C PRO A 262 -17.68 -12.98 0.66
N VAL A 263 -16.46 -12.73 0.19
CA VAL A 263 -15.51 -13.76 -0.28
C VAL A 263 -14.46 -14.13 0.77
N VAL A 264 -14.37 -13.37 1.85
CA VAL A 264 -13.48 -13.63 2.99
C VAL A 264 -14.31 -13.83 4.25
N ASP A 265 -14.32 -15.05 4.78
CA ASP A 265 -14.97 -15.37 6.06
C ASP A 265 -14.05 -14.96 7.22
N PRO A 266 -14.37 -13.92 8.01
CA PRO A 266 -13.53 -13.47 9.11
C PRO A 266 -13.27 -14.55 10.16
N LEU A 267 -14.20 -15.48 10.38
CA LEU A 267 -14.05 -16.56 11.37
C LEU A 267 -12.93 -17.54 11.01
N LYS A 268 -12.51 -17.59 9.75
CA LYS A 268 -11.46 -18.46 9.23
C LYS A 268 -10.09 -17.81 9.15
N VAL A 269 -9.99 -16.49 9.34
CA VAL A 269 -8.72 -15.76 9.30
C VAL A 269 -8.00 -15.90 10.64
N GLN A 270 -6.94 -16.70 10.67
CA GLN A 270 -6.20 -17.01 11.89
C GLN A 270 -5.03 -16.06 12.17
N ALA A 271 -4.52 -15.40 11.15
CA ALA A 271 -3.40 -14.47 11.28
C ALA A 271 -3.78 -13.22 12.08
N PRO A 272 -2.82 -12.55 12.73
CA PRO A 272 -2.99 -11.16 13.17
C PRO A 272 -3.41 -10.26 12.01
N VAL A 273 -4.38 -9.37 12.24
CA VAL A 273 -4.96 -8.50 11.19
C VAL A 273 -4.91 -7.03 11.57
N LEU A 274 -4.41 -6.21 10.63
CA LEU A 274 -4.61 -4.77 10.62
C LEU A 274 -5.57 -4.40 9.49
N LEU A 275 -6.73 -3.85 9.84
CA LEU A 275 -7.64 -3.20 8.88
C LEU A 275 -7.30 -1.73 8.80
N VAL A 276 -7.11 -1.20 7.58
CA VAL A 276 -6.85 0.22 7.34
C VAL A 276 -7.87 0.77 6.34
N ARG A 277 -8.46 1.89 6.68
CA ARG A 277 -9.43 2.60 5.84
C ARG A 277 -9.04 4.07 5.72
N GLY A 278 -9.18 4.65 4.53
CA GLY A 278 -9.21 6.11 4.36
C GLY A 278 -10.55 6.71 4.82
N GLU A 279 -10.51 7.89 5.44
CA GLU A 279 -11.71 8.61 5.92
C GLU A 279 -12.81 8.72 4.85
N TYR A 280 -12.40 8.99 3.59
CA TYR A 280 -13.32 9.21 2.46
C TYR A 280 -13.45 7.98 1.53
N ASP A 281 -13.05 6.79 1.97
CA ASP A 281 -13.12 5.58 1.12
C ASP A 281 -14.58 5.26 0.75
N GLY A 282 -14.91 5.35 -0.54
CA GLY A 282 -16.24 5.09 -1.09
C GLY A 282 -16.53 3.61 -1.38
N ILE A 283 -15.55 2.71 -1.18
CA ILE A 283 -15.70 1.26 -1.34
C ILE A 283 -15.79 0.58 0.03
N ALA A 284 -14.79 0.79 0.88
CA ALA A 284 -14.70 0.20 2.20
C ALA A 284 -15.41 1.10 3.22
N THR A 285 -16.65 0.78 3.58
CA THR A 285 -17.38 1.55 4.60
C THR A 285 -16.92 1.17 5.99
N GLU A 286 -16.99 2.10 6.93
CA GLU A 286 -16.51 1.89 8.29
C GLU A 286 -17.30 0.79 9.00
N GLN A 287 -18.63 0.82 8.87
CA GLN A 287 -19.50 -0.17 9.49
C GLN A 287 -19.25 -1.58 8.94
N ASP A 288 -19.00 -1.72 7.63
CA ASP A 288 -18.67 -3.01 7.01
C ASP A 288 -17.36 -3.58 7.58
N LEU A 289 -16.37 -2.71 7.81
CA LEU A 289 -15.11 -3.11 8.45
C LEU A 289 -15.27 -3.46 9.94
N ILE A 290 -16.10 -2.73 10.68
CA ILE A 290 -16.44 -3.07 12.09
C ILE A 290 -17.08 -4.46 12.15
N ASN A 291 -18.01 -4.75 11.22
CA ASN A 291 -18.69 -6.03 11.11
C ASN A 291 -17.70 -7.19 10.82
N PHE A 292 -16.68 -6.95 10.02
CA PHE A 292 -15.58 -7.91 9.80
C PHE A 292 -14.68 -8.03 11.03
N PHE A 293 -14.21 -6.90 11.56
CA PHE A 293 -13.27 -6.82 12.68
C PHE A 293 -13.76 -7.55 13.93
N THR A 294 -15.02 -7.36 14.30
CA THR A 294 -15.61 -7.96 15.50
C THR A 294 -15.66 -9.48 15.46
N LYS A 295 -15.72 -10.08 14.26
CA LYS A 295 -15.78 -11.51 14.03
C LYS A 295 -14.41 -12.20 13.95
N LEU A 296 -13.30 -11.46 13.84
CA LEU A 296 -11.96 -12.04 13.76
C LEU A 296 -11.64 -12.84 15.05
N PRO A 297 -11.22 -14.11 14.95
CA PRO A 297 -10.91 -14.93 16.12
C PRO A 297 -9.61 -14.51 16.82
N ASN A 298 -8.62 -14.06 16.07
CA ASN A 298 -7.35 -13.63 16.62
C ASN A 298 -7.50 -12.29 17.35
N ARG A 299 -7.03 -12.22 18.61
CA ARG A 299 -7.10 -11.00 19.42
C ARG A 299 -6.03 -9.96 19.07
N ASP A 300 -4.96 -10.35 18.38
CA ASP A 300 -4.00 -9.41 17.77
C ASP A 300 -4.63 -8.86 16.48
N ARG A 301 -5.55 -7.92 16.65
CA ARG A 301 -6.32 -7.28 15.58
C ARG A 301 -6.46 -5.78 15.83
N GLN A 302 -6.34 -5.00 14.78
CA GLN A 302 -6.42 -3.54 14.83
C GLN A 302 -7.32 -3.05 13.70
N LEU A 303 -8.04 -1.95 13.93
CA LEU A 303 -8.81 -1.22 12.93
C LEU A 303 -8.45 0.26 13.04
N ILE A 304 -8.01 0.84 11.94
CA ILE A 304 -7.56 2.23 11.88
C ILE A 304 -8.25 2.94 10.71
N VAL A 305 -8.79 4.12 10.99
CA VAL A 305 -9.27 5.08 9.99
C VAL A 305 -8.23 6.18 9.86
N LEU A 306 -7.72 6.42 8.66
CA LEU A 306 -6.71 7.43 8.38
C LEU A 306 -7.37 8.71 7.84
N PRO A 307 -7.23 9.85 8.54
CA PRO A 307 -7.86 11.10 8.12
C PRO A 307 -7.24 11.66 6.85
N GLY A 308 -8.05 12.37 6.06
CA GLY A 308 -7.61 13.02 4.81
C GLY A 308 -7.21 12.05 3.70
N MET A 309 -7.65 10.80 3.73
CA MET A 309 -7.37 9.77 2.73
C MET A 309 -8.66 9.24 2.11
N SER A 310 -8.60 8.91 0.82
CA SER A 310 -9.67 8.21 0.10
C SER A 310 -9.31 6.73 -0.12
N HIS A 311 -9.95 6.06 -1.09
CA HIS A 311 -9.71 4.64 -1.37
C HIS A 311 -8.25 4.30 -1.73
N SER A 312 -7.56 5.17 -2.49
CA SER A 312 -6.14 4.99 -2.84
C SER A 312 -5.21 5.39 -1.70
N VAL A 313 -5.18 4.58 -0.65
CA VAL A 313 -4.41 4.88 0.57
C VAL A 313 -2.89 4.83 0.36
N VAL A 314 -2.40 4.02 -0.60
CA VAL A 314 -0.97 3.87 -0.89
C VAL A 314 -0.38 5.10 -1.58
N LEU A 315 -1.17 5.77 -2.43
CA LEU A 315 -0.74 6.86 -3.30
C LEU A 315 -1.38 8.21 -2.94
N GLY A 316 -2.00 8.31 -1.77
CA GLY A 316 -2.56 9.56 -1.25
C GLY A 316 -1.49 10.52 -0.74
N LEU A 317 -1.88 11.78 -0.51
CA LEU A 317 -1.01 12.81 0.09
C LEU A 317 -0.54 12.39 1.51
N ASN A 318 -1.42 11.78 2.28
CA ASN A 318 -1.15 11.36 3.65
C ASN A 318 -0.63 9.90 3.76
N ARG A 319 -0.09 9.32 2.70
CA ARG A 319 0.42 7.93 2.66
C ARG A 319 1.42 7.58 3.76
N ASP A 320 2.16 8.59 4.27
CA ASP A 320 3.12 8.39 5.37
C ASP A 320 2.43 7.90 6.65
N GLN A 321 1.17 8.26 6.88
CA GLN A 321 0.37 7.74 8.00
C GLN A 321 0.12 6.23 7.82
N LEU A 322 -0.21 5.77 6.59
CA LEU A 322 -0.33 4.34 6.29
C LEU A 322 1.00 3.62 6.56
N TRP A 323 2.11 4.16 6.08
CA TRP A 323 3.44 3.56 6.28
C TRP A 323 3.79 3.44 7.76
N HIS A 324 3.46 4.46 8.55
CA HIS A 324 3.70 4.47 10.00
C HIS A 324 2.90 3.37 10.71
N VAL A 325 1.60 3.27 10.48
CA VAL A 325 0.75 2.27 11.15
C VAL A 325 1.08 0.85 10.68
N MET A 326 1.36 0.65 9.39
CA MET A 326 1.82 -0.64 8.87
C MET A 326 3.13 -1.07 9.51
N LYS A 327 4.15 -0.19 9.56
CA LYS A 327 5.43 -0.48 10.20
C LYS A 327 5.24 -0.93 11.65
N GLY A 328 4.47 -0.17 12.43
CA GLY A 328 4.19 -0.47 13.83
C GLY A 328 3.53 -1.85 14.00
N PHE A 329 2.55 -2.18 13.16
CA PHE A 329 1.88 -3.47 13.19
C PHE A 329 2.79 -4.63 12.75
N LEU A 330 3.53 -4.48 11.64
CA LEU A 330 4.38 -5.54 11.09
C LEU A 330 5.59 -5.85 11.98
N GLN A 331 6.06 -4.87 12.75
CA GLN A 331 7.18 -5.01 13.70
C GLN A 331 6.71 -5.19 15.15
N MET A 332 5.41 -5.46 15.37
CA MET A 332 4.86 -5.68 16.71
C MET A 332 5.60 -6.83 17.40
N PRO A 333 6.12 -6.63 18.63
CA PRO A 333 6.72 -7.71 19.40
C PRO A 333 5.73 -8.86 19.61
N GLN A 334 6.27 -10.07 19.74
CA GLN A 334 5.47 -11.22 20.10
C GLN A 334 4.81 -11.00 21.47
N ARG A 335 3.53 -11.37 21.58
CA ARG A 335 2.81 -11.30 22.83
C ARG A 335 3.38 -12.31 23.82
N HIS A 336 3.63 -11.87 25.05
CA HIS A 336 3.88 -12.78 26.14
C HIS A 336 2.57 -13.41 26.59
N ASP A 337 2.52 -14.74 26.70
CA ASP A 337 1.34 -15.40 27.25
C ASP A 337 1.17 -15.02 28.71
N ILE A 338 -0.06 -14.67 29.09
CA ILE A 338 -0.41 -14.47 30.49
C ILE A 338 -0.30 -15.84 31.15
N ARG A 339 0.72 -16.02 31.99
CA ARG A 339 0.79 -17.22 32.83
C ARG A 339 -0.43 -17.19 33.75
N GLN A 340 -1.35 -18.11 33.57
CA GLN A 340 -2.36 -18.39 34.59
C GLN A 340 -1.59 -18.94 35.78
N ASN A 341 -1.38 -18.10 36.79
CA ASN A 341 -0.99 -18.59 38.11
C ASN A 341 -2.20 -19.36 38.60
N ALA A 342 -2.14 -20.66 38.45
CA ALA A 342 -3.07 -21.59 39.08
C ALA A 342 -2.87 -21.60 40.59
#